data_936dcc11f7de932b603d35c6f8bfe039
#
_entry.id   936dcc11f7de932b603d35c6f8bfe039
#
_cell.length_a   1.000
_cell.length_b   1.000
_cell.length_c   1.000
_cell.angle_alpha   90.00
_cell.angle_beta   90.00
_cell.angle_gamma   90.00
#
_symmetry.space_group_name_H-M   'P 1'
#
loop_
_entity.id
_entity.type
_entity.pdbx_description
1 polymer ?
#
loop_
_entity_poly.entity_id
_entity_poly.type
_entity_poly.pdbx_seq_one_letter_code
_entity_poly.pdbx_strand_id
1 'polypeptide(L)'
;MNDLRLEFVDSIASIGEEQWNGLAGKDNPFTRYEFLWALEKTGCTTQSTGWEPYHVAVYGSKLEAATQNLVAVMPLYQKTNSYGEYVFDWSWASAYQNYGLSYYPKFVSAAPFTPSHGTRLFTDESVNKTDIAQLIFEKLQEKAESLDASSWHILFPTKEENELFEAIGIGARTACQFHWFNRDYSSFDEFLQTLNSRKRKNIKKERQKIAERGTTFETIEGANIGPQHWDIFYQFYQSTYMMRGMQGYLSQDFFIEIGKQMPEQLFMIVALDGEKIIAAALFFKNSEKAFGRYWGSARDYQFLHFETCYYQGQEYCIAHKLKSFDSGAQGEHKIQRGFEPITTYSNHWIANAGFAQAIHNFLDEEKPHIERYKEEAASLLPFRKES
;
A
#
# COMPACT_ATOMS: atom_id res chain seq x y z
N MET A 1 -33.90 3.06 1.60
CA MET A 1 -32.80 3.99 1.27
C MET A 1 -33.09 5.46 1.60
N ASN A 2 -34.24 5.79 2.20
CA ASN A 2 -34.70 7.20 2.29
C ASN A 2 -34.05 8.08 3.38
N ASP A 3 -33.01 7.65 4.07
CA ASP A 3 -32.43 8.39 5.20
C ASP A 3 -30.90 8.38 5.29
N LEU A 4 -30.19 7.96 4.21
CA LEU A 4 -28.74 8.02 4.16
C LEU A 4 -28.28 9.37 3.59
N ARG A 5 -27.34 10.02 4.28
CA ARG A 5 -26.71 11.28 3.84
C ARG A 5 -25.23 11.05 3.60
N LEU A 6 -24.75 11.28 2.39
CA LEU A 6 -23.35 11.22 2.02
C LEU A 6 -22.74 12.63 2.03
N GLU A 7 -21.57 12.73 2.63
CA GLU A 7 -20.73 13.93 2.61
C GLU A 7 -19.34 13.61 2.08
N PHE A 8 -18.77 14.55 1.33
CA PHE A 8 -17.35 14.56 1.01
C PHE A 8 -16.67 15.55 1.96
N VAL A 9 -15.65 15.09 2.67
CA VAL A 9 -14.93 15.93 3.64
C VAL A 9 -13.48 16.13 3.21
N ASP A 10 -12.96 17.32 3.41
CA ASP A 10 -11.63 17.75 3.01
C ASP A 10 -10.51 17.40 4.01
N SER A 11 -10.90 16.76 5.10
CA SER A 11 -9.96 16.27 6.11
C SER A 11 -10.55 15.11 6.90
N ILE A 12 -9.74 14.09 7.18
CA ILE A 12 -10.13 13.00 8.07
C ILE A 12 -10.42 13.50 9.51
N ALA A 13 -9.82 14.63 9.90
CA ALA A 13 -10.07 15.26 11.20
C ALA A 13 -11.53 15.70 11.37
N SER A 14 -12.25 16.00 10.28
CA SER A 14 -13.67 16.35 10.30
C SER A 14 -14.56 15.16 10.70
N ILE A 15 -14.09 13.93 10.50
CA ILE A 15 -14.77 12.71 10.96
C ILE A 15 -14.34 12.37 12.38
N GLY A 16 -13.04 12.49 12.67
CA GLY A 16 -12.45 12.19 13.98
C GLY A 16 -12.02 10.74 14.16
N GLU A 17 -11.05 10.55 15.07
CA GLU A 17 -10.39 9.26 15.29
C GLU A 17 -11.35 8.17 15.72
N GLU A 18 -12.20 8.44 16.70
CA GLU A 18 -13.11 7.44 17.29
C GLU A 18 -14.10 6.91 16.24
N GLN A 19 -14.69 7.81 15.46
CA GLN A 19 -15.68 7.46 14.45
C GLN A 19 -15.05 6.72 13.27
N TRP A 20 -13.90 7.20 12.77
CA TRP A 20 -13.19 6.55 11.68
C TRP A 20 -12.71 5.15 12.07
N ASN A 21 -11.96 5.04 13.17
CA ASN A 21 -11.43 3.76 13.62
C ASN A 21 -12.52 2.81 14.14
N GLY A 22 -13.68 3.32 14.53
CA GLY A 22 -14.86 2.51 14.86
C GLY A 22 -15.32 1.66 13.68
N LEU A 23 -15.21 2.18 12.46
CA LEU A 23 -15.55 1.46 11.22
C LEU A 23 -14.34 0.80 10.57
N ALA A 24 -13.23 1.51 10.43
CA ALA A 24 -12.03 1.03 9.72
C ALA A 24 -11.20 0.04 10.53
N GLY A 25 -11.34 0.06 11.86
CA GLY A 25 -10.46 -0.67 12.76
C GLY A 25 -9.07 -0.05 12.86
N LYS A 26 -8.21 -0.65 13.68
CA LYS A 26 -6.81 -0.23 13.86
C LYS A 26 -5.80 -1.28 13.36
N ASP A 27 -6.25 -2.43 12.85
CA ASP A 27 -5.35 -3.50 12.43
C ASP A 27 -4.56 -3.15 11.16
N ASN A 28 -5.23 -2.60 10.13
CA ASN A 28 -4.52 -2.18 8.92
C ASN A 28 -3.81 -0.83 9.14
N PRO A 29 -2.46 -0.79 9.16
CA PRO A 29 -1.71 0.43 9.46
C PRO A 29 -1.92 1.57 8.46
N PHE A 30 -2.38 1.29 7.25
CA PHE A 30 -2.46 2.27 6.16
C PHE A 30 -3.84 2.88 5.95
N THR A 31 -4.86 2.34 6.61
CA THR A 31 -6.25 2.82 6.54
C THR A 31 -6.80 3.26 7.89
N ARG A 32 -6.02 3.11 8.97
CA ARG A 32 -6.38 3.65 10.28
C ARG A 32 -6.24 5.18 10.29
N TYR A 33 -7.01 5.81 11.16
CA TYR A 33 -7.07 7.29 11.27
C TYR A 33 -5.68 7.91 11.42
N GLU A 34 -4.85 7.39 12.29
CA GLU A 34 -3.57 7.99 12.69
C GLU A 34 -2.59 8.08 11.49
N PHE A 35 -2.59 7.09 10.60
CA PHE A 35 -1.77 7.12 9.39
C PHE A 35 -2.25 8.19 8.40
N LEU A 36 -3.55 8.21 8.12
CA LEU A 36 -4.14 9.15 7.16
C LEU A 36 -4.05 10.59 7.68
N TRP A 37 -4.33 10.78 8.97
CA TRP A 37 -4.20 12.09 9.63
C TRP A 37 -2.76 12.58 9.65
N ALA A 38 -1.77 11.71 9.89
CA ALA A 38 -0.36 12.08 9.80
C ALA A 38 0.02 12.59 8.40
N LEU A 39 -0.49 11.97 7.33
CA LEU A 39 -0.28 12.44 5.96
C LEU A 39 -0.84 13.85 5.74
N GLU A 40 -2.06 14.11 6.21
CA GLU A 40 -2.70 15.43 6.10
C GLU A 40 -1.99 16.47 6.96
N LYS A 41 -1.80 16.18 8.25
CA LYS A 41 -1.16 17.08 9.23
C LYS A 41 0.22 17.55 8.78
N THR A 42 0.99 16.68 8.16
CA THR A 42 2.37 16.97 7.75
C THR A 42 2.51 17.43 6.30
N GLY A 43 1.38 17.67 5.64
CA GLY A 43 1.32 18.21 4.28
C GLY A 43 1.76 17.23 3.19
N CYS A 44 1.79 15.92 3.47
CA CYS A 44 2.09 14.91 2.46
C CYS A 44 0.92 14.71 1.49
N THR A 45 -0.32 14.88 1.97
CA THR A 45 -1.54 14.85 1.16
C THR A 45 -2.21 16.23 1.20
N THR A 46 -2.06 16.97 0.10
CA THR A 46 -2.61 18.32 -0.10
C THR A 46 -2.92 18.51 -1.58
N GLN A 47 -3.63 19.60 -1.90
CA GLN A 47 -3.83 20.01 -3.30
C GLN A 47 -2.51 20.20 -4.04
N SER A 48 -1.49 20.81 -3.40
CA SER A 48 -0.19 21.09 -4.03
C SER A 48 0.63 19.82 -4.31
N THR A 49 0.45 18.74 -3.53
CA THR A 49 1.08 17.44 -3.78
C THR A 49 0.30 16.61 -4.80
N GLY A 50 -0.90 17.07 -5.17
CA GLY A 50 -1.81 16.35 -6.04
C GLY A 50 -2.51 15.16 -5.37
N TRP A 51 -2.58 15.16 -4.04
CA TRP A 51 -3.35 14.23 -3.20
C TRP A 51 -4.27 15.05 -2.28
N GLU A 52 -5.26 15.73 -2.84
CA GLU A 52 -6.19 16.52 -2.05
C GLU A 52 -7.22 15.63 -1.36
N PRO A 53 -7.30 15.61 -0.01
CA PRO A 53 -8.27 14.79 0.71
C PRO A 53 -9.70 15.14 0.32
N TYR A 54 -10.51 14.10 0.12
CA TYR A 54 -11.91 14.21 -0.31
C TYR A 54 -12.74 13.06 0.25
N HIS A 55 -12.48 12.69 1.52
CA HIS A 55 -12.99 11.45 2.11
C HIS A 55 -14.50 11.36 2.09
N VAL A 56 -15.00 10.14 1.92
CA VAL A 56 -16.44 9.86 1.98
C VAL A 56 -16.85 9.54 3.41
N ALA A 57 -17.91 10.21 3.88
CA ALA A 57 -18.61 9.89 5.11
C ALA A 57 -20.09 9.69 4.81
N VAL A 58 -20.66 8.55 5.21
CA VAL A 58 -22.08 8.24 5.05
C VAL A 58 -22.72 8.14 6.42
N TYR A 59 -23.77 8.91 6.61
CA TYR A 59 -24.54 8.98 7.86
C TYR A 59 -25.92 8.37 7.67
N GLY A 60 -26.33 7.51 8.61
CA GLY A 60 -27.68 6.99 8.71
C GLY A 60 -28.65 7.94 9.39
N SER A 61 -29.93 7.58 9.42
CA SER A 61 -30.96 8.33 10.13
C SER A 61 -30.60 8.54 11.59
N LYS A 62 -30.90 9.70 12.11
CA LYS A 62 -30.72 10.03 13.52
C LYS A 62 -31.53 9.09 14.41
N LEU A 63 -30.90 8.28 15.22
CA LEU A 63 -31.58 7.52 16.27
C LEU A 63 -32.04 8.42 17.44
N GLU A 64 -31.31 9.51 17.71
CA GLU A 64 -31.71 10.57 18.66
C GLU A 64 -31.06 11.91 18.29
N ALA A 65 -31.60 13.02 18.73
CA ALA A 65 -31.34 14.38 18.23
C ALA A 65 -29.94 14.99 18.40
N ALA A 66 -28.91 14.22 18.83
CA ALA A 66 -27.61 14.78 19.19
C ALA A 66 -26.39 14.18 18.50
N THR A 67 -26.43 12.97 17.94
CA THR A 67 -25.27 12.35 17.30
C THR A 67 -25.58 11.87 15.89
N GLN A 68 -24.77 12.29 14.93
CA GLN A 68 -24.82 11.75 13.58
C GLN A 68 -24.32 10.29 13.63
N ASN A 69 -25.14 9.34 13.17
CA ASN A 69 -24.76 7.93 13.10
C ASN A 69 -23.93 7.70 11.83
N LEU A 70 -22.61 7.73 11.94
CA LEU A 70 -21.71 7.39 10.84
C LEU A 70 -21.78 5.89 10.57
N VAL A 71 -22.22 5.52 9.36
CA VAL A 71 -22.43 4.11 8.97
C VAL A 71 -21.46 3.62 7.90
N ALA A 72 -20.76 4.54 7.20
CA ALA A 72 -19.68 4.13 6.29
C ALA A 72 -18.66 5.25 6.11
N VAL A 73 -17.40 4.84 5.84
CA VAL A 73 -16.30 5.73 5.45
C VAL A 73 -15.47 5.10 4.33
N MET A 74 -14.87 5.96 3.50
CA MET A 74 -13.96 5.54 2.46
C MET A 74 -12.87 6.61 2.27
N PRO A 75 -11.56 6.26 2.31
CA PRO A 75 -10.52 7.20 1.94
C PRO A 75 -10.64 7.54 0.45
N LEU A 76 -10.72 8.82 0.16
CA LEU A 76 -10.86 9.34 -1.19
C LEU A 76 -10.00 10.60 -1.33
N TYR A 77 -9.41 10.76 -2.52
CA TYR A 77 -8.57 11.90 -2.85
C TYR A 77 -8.91 12.41 -4.24
N GLN A 78 -8.93 13.72 -4.41
CA GLN A 78 -8.88 14.36 -5.73
C GLN A 78 -7.41 14.45 -6.16
N LYS A 79 -7.11 13.91 -7.35
CA LYS A 79 -5.76 13.77 -7.86
C LYS A 79 -5.52 14.66 -9.07
N THR A 80 -4.39 15.36 -9.08
CA THR A 80 -3.92 16.17 -10.23
C THR A 80 -2.73 15.55 -10.96
N ASN A 81 -2.28 14.37 -10.53
CA ASN A 81 -1.21 13.56 -11.13
C ASN A 81 -1.36 12.11 -10.69
N SER A 82 -0.58 11.17 -11.24
CA SER A 82 -0.61 9.74 -10.88
C SER A 82 0.58 9.30 -10.02
N TYR A 83 1.31 10.23 -9.41
CA TYR A 83 2.42 9.87 -8.52
C TYR A 83 1.93 9.29 -7.19
N GLY A 84 2.64 8.27 -6.70
CA GLY A 84 2.37 7.63 -5.40
C GLY A 84 1.21 6.65 -5.37
N GLU A 85 0.62 6.29 -6.52
CA GLU A 85 -0.51 5.37 -6.64
C GLU A 85 -0.11 3.90 -6.76
N TYR A 86 1.03 3.62 -7.40
CA TYR A 86 1.55 2.26 -7.68
C TYR A 86 0.65 1.39 -8.58
N VAL A 87 -0.43 1.93 -9.14
CA VAL A 87 -1.18 1.39 -10.26
C VAL A 87 -0.96 2.33 -11.43
N PHE A 88 -0.29 1.82 -12.48
CA PHE A 88 0.22 2.68 -13.54
C PHE A 88 -0.84 2.90 -14.62
N ASP A 89 -1.28 4.15 -14.75
CA ASP A 89 -2.27 4.63 -15.72
C ASP A 89 -1.71 5.71 -16.67
N TRP A 90 -0.38 5.80 -16.77
CA TRP A 90 0.31 6.77 -17.64
C TRP A 90 -0.11 6.68 -19.10
N SER A 91 -0.38 5.47 -19.60
CA SER A 91 -0.88 5.25 -20.97
C SER A 91 -2.26 5.86 -21.17
N TRP A 92 -3.12 5.81 -20.15
CA TRP A 92 -4.45 6.42 -20.21
C TRP A 92 -4.35 7.95 -20.21
N ALA A 93 -3.53 8.53 -19.33
CA ALA A 93 -3.28 9.96 -19.30
C ALA A 93 -2.71 10.46 -20.64
N SER A 94 -1.77 9.71 -21.25
CA SER A 94 -1.23 10.03 -22.57
C SER A 94 -2.28 9.91 -23.67
N ALA A 95 -3.16 8.93 -23.61
CA ALA A 95 -4.27 8.78 -24.56
C ALA A 95 -5.23 9.98 -24.49
N TYR A 96 -5.64 10.39 -23.29
CA TYR A 96 -6.46 11.60 -23.11
C TYR A 96 -5.81 12.82 -23.74
N GLN A 97 -4.53 13.05 -23.44
CA GLN A 97 -3.77 14.18 -24.00
C GLN A 97 -3.72 14.14 -25.54
N ASN A 98 -3.52 12.97 -26.15
CA ASN A 98 -3.49 12.81 -27.60
C ASN A 98 -4.83 13.16 -28.29
N TYR A 99 -5.95 13.02 -27.57
CA TYR A 99 -7.27 13.41 -28.04
C TYR A 99 -7.68 14.83 -27.60
N GLY A 100 -6.75 15.60 -27.01
CA GLY A 100 -7.02 16.98 -26.54
C GLY A 100 -7.94 17.07 -25.34
N LEU A 101 -8.02 16.01 -24.53
CA LEU A 101 -8.83 15.94 -23.32
C LEU A 101 -7.96 15.94 -22.07
N SER A 102 -8.51 16.45 -20.96
CA SER A 102 -7.86 16.44 -19.66
C SER A 102 -8.10 15.12 -18.95
N TYR A 103 -7.04 14.45 -18.49
CA TYR A 103 -7.14 13.27 -17.64
C TYR A 103 -7.27 13.64 -16.15
N TYR A 104 -6.76 14.78 -15.77
CA TYR A 104 -6.84 15.31 -14.41
C TYR A 104 -7.80 16.51 -14.36
N PRO A 105 -8.52 16.70 -13.23
CA PRO A 105 -8.48 15.89 -12.02
C PRO A 105 -9.14 14.52 -12.19
N LYS A 106 -8.81 13.59 -11.28
CA LYS A 106 -9.46 12.30 -11.12
C LYS A 106 -9.65 11.98 -9.65
N PHE A 107 -10.54 11.04 -9.31
CA PHE A 107 -10.68 10.54 -7.94
C PHE A 107 -9.93 9.25 -7.72
N VAL A 108 -9.34 9.10 -6.51
CA VAL A 108 -8.62 7.88 -6.12
C VAL A 108 -8.97 7.49 -4.68
N SER A 109 -9.47 6.27 -4.51
CA SER A 109 -9.64 5.62 -3.21
C SER A 109 -8.47 4.67 -2.97
N ALA A 110 -7.56 5.06 -2.08
CA ALA A 110 -6.32 4.33 -1.81
C ALA A 110 -5.74 4.66 -0.43
N ALA A 111 -4.79 3.84 0.02
CA ALA A 111 -3.82 4.27 1.01
C ALA A 111 -2.70 5.02 0.28
N PRO A 112 -2.48 6.33 0.52
CA PRO A 112 -1.49 7.10 -0.23
C PRO A 112 -0.06 6.58 -0.04
N PHE A 113 0.73 6.63 -1.10
CA PHE A 113 2.17 6.33 -1.11
C PHE A 113 2.54 4.90 -0.68
N THR A 114 1.56 3.98 -0.67
CA THR A 114 1.82 2.56 -0.36
C THR A 114 0.95 1.63 -1.20
N PRO A 115 1.53 0.59 -1.83
CA PRO A 115 0.80 -0.40 -2.62
C PRO A 115 0.18 -1.48 -1.72
N SER A 116 -0.46 -1.09 -0.62
CA SER A 116 -1.01 -2.01 0.37
C SER A 116 -2.40 -2.49 -0.03
N HIS A 117 -2.55 -3.81 -0.08
CA HIS A 117 -3.82 -4.49 -0.29
C HIS A 117 -4.69 -4.47 0.99
N GLY A 118 -5.98 -4.20 0.86
CA GLY A 118 -6.91 -4.19 1.98
C GLY A 118 -8.24 -3.49 1.65
N THR A 119 -9.14 -3.49 2.63
CA THR A 119 -10.45 -2.84 2.54
C THR A 119 -10.32 -1.35 2.24
N ARG A 120 -11.21 -0.85 1.40
CA ARG A 120 -11.32 0.58 1.04
C ARG A 120 -12.66 1.18 1.45
N LEU A 121 -13.72 0.40 1.43
CA LEU A 121 -15.04 0.80 1.89
C LEU A 121 -15.35 0.13 3.24
N PHE A 122 -15.40 0.92 4.29
CA PHE A 122 -15.71 0.46 5.64
C PHE A 122 -17.16 0.79 5.97
N THR A 123 -17.93 -0.21 6.41
CA THR A 123 -19.36 -0.07 6.71
C THR A 123 -19.69 -0.68 8.05
N ASP A 124 -20.65 -0.07 8.74
CA ASP A 124 -21.30 -0.68 9.88
C ASP A 124 -22.14 -1.90 9.44
N GLU A 125 -22.30 -2.89 10.33
CA GLU A 125 -23.07 -4.11 10.06
C GLU A 125 -24.57 -3.84 9.85
N SER A 126 -25.08 -2.70 10.29
CA SER A 126 -26.49 -2.29 10.13
C SER A 126 -26.87 -1.91 8.71
N VAL A 127 -25.90 -1.73 7.82
CA VAL A 127 -26.13 -1.30 6.43
C VAL A 127 -25.66 -2.34 5.43
N ASN A 128 -26.32 -2.39 4.28
CA ASN A 128 -25.85 -3.24 3.17
C ASN A 128 -24.68 -2.57 2.44
N LYS A 129 -23.52 -3.23 2.40
CA LYS A 129 -22.30 -2.69 1.79
C LYS A 129 -22.47 -2.39 0.30
N THR A 130 -23.23 -3.20 -0.43
CA THR A 130 -23.50 -3.00 -1.86
C THR A 130 -24.34 -1.74 -2.10
N ASP A 131 -25.37 -1.53 -1.26
CA ASP A 131 -26.21 -0.33 -1.36
C ASP A 131 -25.41 0.96 -1.06
N ILE A 132 -24.49 0.88 -0.09
CA ILE A 132 -23.57 1.99 0.23
C ILE A 132 -22.60 2.24 -0.94
N ALA A 133 -22.02 1.20 -1.52
CA ALA A 133 -21.13 1.32 -2.66
C ALA A 133 -21.83 1.94 -3.88
N GLN A 134 -23.08 1.54 -4.14
CA GLN A 134 -23.91 2.12 -5.20
C GLN A 134 -24.21 3.61 -4.95
N LEU A 135 -24.58 3.96 -3.72
CA LEU A 135 -24.81 5.36 -3.31
C LEU A 135 -23.55 6.22 -3.51
N ILE A 136 -22.38 5.71 -3.08
CA ILE A 136 -21.11 6.40 -3.26
C ILE A 136 -20.82 6.59 -4.74
N PHE A 137 -21.03 5.57 -5.54
CA PHE A 137 -20.77 5.61 -6.97
C PHE A 137 -21.65 6.67 -7.67
N GLU A 138 -22.95 6.70 -7.41
CA GLU A 138 -23.88 7.71 -7.96
C GLU A 138 -23.47 9.12 -7.56
N LYS A 139 -23.14 9.34 -6.28
CA LYS A 139 -22.73 10.66 -5.78
C LYS A 139 -21.35 11.09 -6.32
N LEU A 140 -20.47 10.15 -6.55
CA LEU A 140 -19.17 10.41 -7.17
C LEU A 140 -19.28 10.77 -8.65
N GLN A 141 -20.23 10.16 -9.38
CA GLN A 141 -20.52 10.54 -10.77
C GLN A 141 -21.03 11.98 -10.86
N GLU A 142 -22.02 12.36 -10.01
CA GLU A 142 -22.53 13.74 -9.91
C GLU A 142 -21.37 14.72 -9.59
N LYS A 143 -20.48 14.33 -8.67
CA LYS A 143 -19.37 15.17 -8.25
C LYS A 143 -18.30 15.29 -9.32
N ALA A 144 -17.97 14.19 -10.01
CA ALA A 144 -17.02 14.18 -11.12
C ALA A 144 -17.48 15.10 -12.26
N GLU A 145 -18.76 15.07 -12.61
CA GLU A 145 -19.34 16.00 -13.60
C GLU A 145 -19.16 17.46 -13.16
N SER A 146 -19.44 17.77 -11.88
CA SER A 146 -19.33 19.15 -11.35
C SER A 146 -17.90 19.68 -11.32
N LEU A 147 -16.88 18.81 -11.23
CA LEU A 147 -15.47 19.16 -11.13
C LEU A 147 -14.68 18.86 -12.42
N ASP A 148 -15.34 18.41 -13.46
CA ASP A 148 -14.72 17.93 -14.71
C ASP A 148 -13.65 16.84 -14.45
N ALA A 149 -13.93 15.97 -13.47
CA ALA A 149 -13.03 14.87 -13.15
C ALA A 149 -13.24 13.70 -14.11
N SER A 150 -12.13 13.15 -14.63
CA SER A 150 -12.15 12.17 -15.72
C SER A 150 -12.56 10.75 -15.27
N SER A 151 -12.35 10.42 -13.99
CA SER A 151 -12.42 9.02 -13.55
C SER A 151 -12.42 8.87 -12.03
N TRP A 152 -12.77 7.67 -11.56
CA TRP A 152 -12.54 7.20 -10.19
C TRP A 152 -11.83 5.87 -10.20
N HIS A 153 -10.76 5.75 -9.40
CA HIS A 153 -9.93 4.57 -9.26
C HIS A 153 -9.92 4.10 -7.81
N ILE A 154 -10.18 2.81 -7.60
CA ILE A 154 -10.10 2.16 -6.29
C ILE A 154 -8.89 1.22 -6.36
N LEU A 155 -7.83 1.54 -5.59
CA LEU A 155 -6.54 0.88 -5.72
C LEU A 155 -6.31 -0.12 -4.60
N PHE A 156 -5.90 -1.33 -4.95
CA PHE A 156 -5.58 -2.44 -4.05
C PHE A 156 -6.73 -2.82 -3.09
N PRO A 157 -8.01 -2.87 -3.55
CA PRO A 157 -9.09 -3.40 -2.73
C PRO A 157 -8.88 -4.91 -2.44
N THR A 158 -9.64 -5.46 -1.51
CA THR A 158 -9.73 -6.90 -1.34
C THR A 158 -10.41 -7.56 -2.55
N LYS A 159 -10.30 -8.88 -2.67
CA LYS A 159 -10.98 -9.62 -3.74
C LYS A 159 -12.49 -9.42 -3.69
N GLU A 160 -13.05 -9.50 -2.48
CA GLU A 160 -14.48 -9.33 -2.23
C GLU A 160 -14.95 -7.91 -2.61
N GLU A 161 -14.15 -6.89 -2.30
CA GLU A 161 -14.47 -5.53 -2.73
C GLU A 161 -14.31 -5.32 -4.23
N ASN A 162 -13.30 -5.94 -4.85
CA ASN A 162 -13.17 -5.91 -6.31
C ASN A 162 -14.42 -6.50 -6.99
N GLU A 163 -14.91 -7.65 -6.52
CA GLU A 163 -16.12 -8.29 -7.04
C GLU A 163 -17.37 -7.42 -6.78
N LEU A 164 -17.43 -6.76 -5.62
CA LEU A 164 -18.52 -5.83 -5.29
C LEU A 164 -18.54 -4.62 -6.22
N PHE A 165 -17.37 -3.99 -6.45
CA PHE A 165 -17.28 -2.82 -7.34
C PHE A 165 -17.51 -3.19 -8.80
N GLU A 166 -17.08 -4.37 -9.23
CA GLU A 166 -17.38 -4.89 -10.56
C GLU A 166 -18.89 -5.12 -10.76
N ALA A 167 -19.57 -5.66 -9.75
CA ALA A 167 -21.01 -5.90 -9.80
C ALA A 167 -21.86 -4.61 -9.93
N ILE A 168 -21.35 -3.47 -9.48
CA ILE A 168 -22.01 -2.16 -9.65
C ILE A 168 -21.53 -1.39 -10.89
N GLY A 169 -20.75 -2.04 -11.77
CA GLY A 169 -20.35 -1.48 -13.08
C GLY A 169 -19.01 -0.74 -13.10
N ILE A 170 -18.16 -0.90 -12.08
CA ILE A 170 -16.81 -0.31 -12.05
C ILE A 170 -15.82 -1.36 -12.54
N GLY A 171 -15.17 -1.12 -13.69
CA GLY A 171 -14.31 -2.09 -14.37
C GLY A 171 -13.14 -2.56 -13.51
N ALA A 172 -12.89 -3.88 -13.50
CA ALA A 172 -11.83 -4.49 -12.72
C ALA A 172 -10.53 -4.63 -13.52
N ARG A 173 -9.39 -4.38 -12.86
CA ARG A 173 -8.04 -4.64 -13.36
C ARG A 173 -7.28 -5.52 -12.39
N THR A 174 -6.50 -6.45 -12.91
CA THR A 174 -5.61 -7.30 -12.12
C THR A 174 -4.16 -6.96 -12.36
N ALA A 175 -3.32 -7.14 -11.34
CA ALA A 175 -1.87 -7.03 -11.43
C ALA A 175 -1.21 -8.09 -10.54
N CYS A 176 0.12 -8.13 -10.53
CA CYS A 176 0.90 -9.08 -9.75
C CYS A 176 1.82 -8.35 -8.76
N GLN A 177 1.82 -8.81 -7.51
CA GLN A 177 2.82 -8.49 -6.49
C GLN A 177 3.46 -9.77 -5.95
N PHE A 178 4.49 -9.62 -5.11
CA PHE A 178 5.22 -10.77 -4.55
C PHE A 178 5.22 -10.67 -3.03
N HIS A 179 4.57 -11.67 -2.37
CA HIS A 179 4.52 -11.78 -0.92
C HIS A 179 5.23 -13.05 -0.45
N TRP A 180 5.88 -12.98 0.69
CA TRP A 180 6.42 -14.14 1.35
C TRP A 180 5.43 -14.67 2.38
N PHE A 181 5.30 -15.99 2.50
CA PHE A 181 4.38 -16.66 3.42
C PHE A 181 5.16 -17.47 4.45
N ASN A 182 4.89 -17.22 5.71
CA ASN A 182 5.38 -18.04 6.81
C ASN A 182 4.52 -19.30 6.91
N ARG A 183 5.15 -20.44 6.75
CA ARG A 183 4.50 -21.74 6.88
C ARG A 183 4.86 -22.37 8.22
N ASP A 184 4.73 -21.58 9.29
CA ASP A 184 5.05 -21.93 10.67
C ASP A 184 6.52 -22.37 10.86
N TYR A 185 7.42 -21.76 10.10
CA TYR A 185 8.85 -22.04 10.26
C TYR A 185 9.32 -21.68 11.67
N SER A 186 10.07 -22.58 12.30
CA SER A 186 10.68 -22.36 13.60
C SER A 186 11.95 -21.49 13.52
N SER A 187 12.56 -21.39 12.34
CA SER A 187 13.77 -20.63 12.08
C SER A 187 13.94 -20.29 10.61
N PHE A 188 14.79 -19.30 10.32
CA PHE A 188 15.17 -18.97 8.95
C PHE A 188 15.92 -20.14 8.24
N ASP A 189 16.68 -20.92 8.98
CA ASP A 189 17.33 -22.10 8.43
C ASP A 189 16.32 -23.19 8.03
N GLU A 190 15.22 -23.35 8.74
CA GLU A 190 14.12 -24.24 8.34
C GLU A 190 13.46 -23.75 7.04
N PHE A 191 13.16 -22.46 6.94
CA PHE A 191 12.71 -21.87 5.68
C PHE A 191 13.71 -22.16 4.55
N LEU A 192 15.00 -21.93 4.75
CA LEU A 192 16.01 -22.22 3.76
C LEU A 192 16.04 -23.71 3.34
N GLN A 193 15.66 -24.63 4.21
CA GLN A 193 15.58 -26.06 3.87
C GLN A 193 14.46 -26.39 2.90
N THR A 194 13.42 -25.57 2.79
CA THR A 194 12.35 -25.74 1.78
C THR A 194 12.84 -25.39 0.37
N LEU A 195 13.93 -24.64 0.26
CA LEU A 195 14.48 -24.21 -1.02
C LEU A 195 15.35 -25.30 -1.66
N ASN A 196 15.43 -25.30 -2.99
CA ASN A 196 16.39 -26.13 -3.70
C ASN A 196 17.83 -25.78 -3.31
N SER A 197 18.75 -26.74 -3.45
CA SER A 197 20.12 -26.62 -2.95
C SER A 197 20.89 -25.44 -3.53
N ARG A 198 20.67 -25.10 -4.80
CA ARG A 198 21.33 -23.97 -5.48
C ARG A 198 20.89 -22.63 -4.86
N LYS A 199 19.58 -22.42 -4.69
CA LYS A 199 19.03 -21.17 -4.17
C LYS A 199 19.39 -20.98 -2.70
N ARG A 200 19.29 -22.04 -1.89
CA ARG A 200 19.74 -22.03 -0.50
C ARG A 200 21.22 -21.63 -0.36
N LYS A 201 22.10 -22.19 -1.20
CA LYS A 201 23.52 -21.82 -1.22
C LYS A 201 23.72 -20.35 -1.60
N ASN A 202 22.96 -19.84 -2.57
CA ASN A 202 23.06 -18.45 -2.99
C ASN A 202 22.68 -17.49 -1.85
N ILE A 203 21.54 -17.71 -1.17
CA ILE A 203 21.12 -16.89 -0.05
C ILE A 203 22.16 -16.92 1.08
N LYS A 204 22.66 -18.12 1.45
CA LYS A 204 23.73 -18.24 2.47
C LYS A 204 24.98 -17.46 2.07
N LYS A 205 25.38 -17.50 0.79
CA LYS A 205 26.53 -16.73 0.28
C LYS A 205 26.27 -15.22 0.30
N GLU A 206 25.06 -14.76 -0.03
CA GLU A 206 24.71 -13.34 0.03
C GLU A 206 24.84 -12.83 1.47
N ARG A 207 24.26 -13.53 2.45
CA ARG A 207 24.35 -13.21 3.87
C ARG A 207 25.79 -13.27 4.40
N GLN A 208 26.53 -14.30 4.03
CA GLN A 208 27.93 -14.45 4.41
C GLN A 208 28.78 -13.27 3.96
N LYS A 209 28.60 -12.78 2.73
CA LYS A 209 29.34 -11.62 2.21
C LYS A 209 29.06 -10.32 3.00
N ILE A 210 27.87 -10.16 3.54
CA ILE A 210 27.55 -9.03 4.43
C ILE A 210 28.22 -9.21 5.79
N ALA A 211 28.16 -10.41 6.36
CA ALA A 211 28.80 -10.72 7.64
C ALA A 211 30.36 -10.60 7.58
N GLU A 212 30.99 -11.00 6.48
CA GLU A 212 32.44 -10.87 6.25
C GLU A 212 32.93 -9.42 6.24
N ARG A 213 32.02 -8.45 6.02
CA ARG A 213 32.31 -7.00 6.12
C ARG A 213 32.23 -6.47 7.55
N GLY A 214 31.81 -7.29 8.50
CA GLY A 214 31.56 -6.86 9.87
C GLY A 214 30.24 -6.13 10.08
N THR A 215 29.34 -6.13 9.06
CA THR A 215 28.03 -5.48 9.17
C THR A 215 27.12 -6.30 10.10
N THR A 216 26.57 -5.65 11.11
CA THR A 216 25.58 -6.22 12.03
C THR A 216 24.21 -5.59 11.81
N PHE A 217 23.16 -6.21 12.33
CA PHE A 217 21.78 -5.75 12.17
C PHE A 217 21.10 -5.68 13.52
N GLU A 218 20.30 -4.62 13.70
CA GLU A 218 19.45 -4.47 14.87
C GLU A 218 18.02 -4.20 14.42
N THR A 219 17.08 -4.80 15.13
CA THR A 219 15.66 -4.51 15.00
C THR A 219 15.24 -3.59 16.14
N ILE A 220 14.68 -2.45 15.80
CA ILE A 220 14.21 -1.44 16.73
C ILE A 220 12.69 -1.40 16.64
N GLU A 221 12.00 -1.84 17.71
CA GLU A 221 10.54 -1.74 17.80
C GLU A 221 10.10 -0.28 17.86
N GLY A 222 8.92 0.04 17.32
CA GLY A 222 8.48 1.41 17.06
C GLY A 222 8.55 2.34 18.28
N ALA A 223 8.23 1.85 19.47
CA ALA A 223 8.34 2.64 20.71
C ALA A 223 9.78 3.06 21.06
N ASN A 224 10.78 2.34 20.52
CA ASN A 224 12.21 2.57 20.74
C ASN A 224 12.89 3.32 19.59
N ILE A 225 12.18 3.65 18.51
CA ILE A 225 12.71 4.44 17.40
C ILE A 225 12.84 5.90 17.88
N GLY A 226 14.04 6.27 18.32
CA GLY A 226 14.31 7.62 18.84
C GLY A 226 14.54 8.66 17.73
N PRO A 227 14.61 9.96 18.10
CA PRO A 227 14.77 11.05 17.14
C PRO A 227 15.94 10.88 16.17
N GLN A 228 17.11 10.45 16.68
CA GLN A 228 18.29 10.24 15.83
C GLN A 228 18.10 9.12 14.80
N HIS A 229 17.27 8.09 15.10
CA HIS A 229 16.95 7.04 14.14
C HIS A 229 16.12 7.60 12.99
N TRP A 230 15.12 8.46 13.32
CA TRP A 230 14.29 9.13 12.32
C TRP A 230 15.11 10.08 11.45
N ASP A 231 16.05 10.84 12.03
CA ASP A 231 16.92 11.75 11.29
C ASP A 231 17.78 11.02 10.25
N ILE A 232 18.46 9.94 10.69
CA ILE A 232 19.32 9.13 9.82
C ILE A 232 18.48 8.40 8.77
N PHE A 233 17.36 7.79 9.17
CA PHE A 233 16.46 7.10 8.25
C PHE A 233 15.94 8.05 7.17
N TYR A 234 15.51 9.25 7.54
CA TYR A 234 15.00 10.24 6.59
C TYR A 234 16.04 10.66 5.55
N GLN A 235 17.29 10.87 5.96
CA GLN A 235 18.39 11.14 5.04
C GLN A 235 18.57 10.00 4.03
N PHE A 236 18.52 8.75 4.48
CA PHE A 236 18.62 7.59 3.59
C PHE A 236 17.41 7.46 2.67
N TYR A 237 16.22 7.68 3.19
CA TYR A 237 14.98 7.69 2.41
C TYR A 237 15.05 8.72 1.28
N GLN A 238 15.43 9.96 1.57
CA GLN A 238 15.57 11.02 0.56
C GLN A 238 16.65 10.67 -0.47
N SER A 239 17.80 10.15 -0.03
CA SER A 239 18.89 9.80 -0.95
C SER A 239 18.46 8.72 -1.96
N THR A 240 17.61 7.78 -1.56
CA THR A 240 17.07 6.74 -2.46
C THR A 240 16.20 7.32 -3.58
N TYR A 241 15.41 8.36 -3.30
CA TYR A 241 14.65 9.07 -4.31
C TYR A 241 15.52 9.99 -5.17
N MET A 242 16.46 10.70 -4.56
CA MET A 242 17.38 11.61 -5.27
C MET A 242 18.24 10.87 -6.30
N MET A 243 18.69 9.65 -6.02
CA MET A 243 19.39 8.78 -6.99
C MET A 243 18.54 8.44 -8.22
N ARG A 244 17.22 8.59 -8.13
CA ARG A 244 16.26 8.39 -9.24
C ARG A 244 15.79 9.70 -9.85
N GLY A 245 16.39 10.85 -9.48
CA GLY A 245 16.01 12.17 -9.95
C GLY A 245 14.68 12.69 -9.39
N MET A 246 14.23 12.15 -8.26
CA MET A 246 12.97 12.49 -7.61
C MET A 246 13.19 12.97 -6.18
N GLN A 247 12.18 13.58 -5.59
CA GLN A 247 12.08 13.79 -4.13
C GLN A 247 11.17 12.75 -3.53
N GLY A 248 11.44 12.35 -2.27
CA GLY A 248 10.53 11.47 -1.53
C GLY A 248 9.19 12.16 -1.28
N TYR A 249 8.11 11.39 -1.40
CA TYR A 249 6.75 11.90 -1.21
C TYR A 249 6.42 12.29 0.23
N LEU A 250 7.12 11.70 1.20
CA LEU A 250 6.84 11.83 2.62
C LEU A 250 7.85 12.78 3.27
N SER A 251 7.36 13.63 4.19
CA SER A 251 8.19 14.52 4.98
C SER A 251 8.81 13.80 6.18
N GLN A 252 9.83 14.39 6.79
CA GLN A 252 10.39 13.88 8.03
C GLN A 252 9.36 13.90 9.17
N ASP A 253 8.56 14.96 9.23
CA ASP A 253 7.52 15.11 10.23
C ASP A 253 6.47 14.00 10.15
N PHE A 254 6.17 13.48 8.96
CA PHE A 254 5.30 12.31 8.80
C PHE A 254 5.85 11.09 9.53
N PHE A 255 7.13 10.78 9.35
CA PHE A 255 7.74 9.62 10.02
C PHE A 255 7.77 9.79 11.54
N ILE A 256 8.08 10.99 12.02
CA ILE A 256 8.03 11.31 13.45
C ILE A 256 6.60 11.18 13.99
N GLU A 257 5.61 11.64 13.22
CA GLU A 257 4.22 11.62 13.65
C GLU A 257 3.67 10.20 13.76
N ILE A 258 3.88 9.33 12.75
CA ILE A 258 3.45 7.93 12.84
C ILE A 258 4.19 7.19 13.98
N GLY A 259 5.46 7.52 14.23
CA GLY A 259 6.24 6.98 15.35
C GLY A 259 5.63 7.32 16.70
N LYS A 260 4.95 8.45 16.84
CA LYS A 260 4.23 8.87 18.05
C LYS A 260 2.85 8.26 18.16
N GLN A 261 2.11 8.20 17.05
CA GLN A 261 0.68 7.87 17.05
C GLN A 261 0.38 6.37 16.95
N MET A 262 1.29 5.61 16.31
CA MET A 262 1.09 4.17 16.07
C MET A 262 2.38 3.34 16.20
N PRO A 263 3.16 3.55 17.29
CA PRO A 263 4.45 2.89 17.46
C PRO A 263 4.34 1.35 17.49
N GLU A 264 3.22 0.81 17.97
CA GLU A 264 2.96 -0.62 18.05
C GLU A 264 2.93 -1.33 16.69
N GLN A 265 2.67 -0.58 15.63
CA GLN A 265 2.63 -1.09 14.26
C GLN A 265 3.89 -0.82 13.45
N LEU A 266 4.95 -0.32 14.08
CA LEU A 266 6.21 0.00 13.43
C LEU A 266 7.36 -0.84 13.96
N PHE A 267 8.31 -1.16 13.08
CA PHE A 267 9.66 -1.55 13.46
C PHE A 267 10.65 -1.10 12.38
N MET A 268 11.87 -0.85 12.79
CA MET A 268 12.96 -0.43 11.90
C MET A 268 14.09 -1.45 11.99
N ILE A 269 14.62 -1.86 10.85
CA ILE A 269 15.83 -2.67 10.78
C ILE A 269 16.96 -1.75 10.35
N VAL A 270 18.00 -1.65 11.18
CA VAL A 270 19.20 -0.87 10.90
C VAL A 270 20.39 -1.80 10.64
N ALA A 271 21.19 -1.46 9.65
CA ALA A 271 22.48 -2.08 9.38
C ALA A 271 23.59 -1.19 9.94
N LEU A 272 24.53 -1.81 10.65
CA LEU A 272 25.61 -1.14 11.38
C LEU A 272 26.99 -1.55 10.84
N ASP A 273 27.86 -0.56 10.70
CA ASP A 273 29.31 -0.73 10.52
C ASP A 273 30.00 -0.18 11.79
N GLY A 274 30.38 -1.07 12.69
CA GLY A 274 30.68 -0.72 14.08
C GLY A 274 29.46 -0.12 14.75
N GLU A 275 29.58 1.11 15.27
CA GLU A 275 28.45 1.85 15.89
C GLU A 275 27.67 2.73 14.90
N LYS A 276 28.10 2.80 13.64
CA LYS A 276 27.52 3.69 12.66
C LYS A 276 26.40 2.99 11.87
N ILE A 277 25.20 3.60 11.88
CA ILE A 277 24.11 3.17 11.00
C ILE A 277 24.48 3.52 9.55
N ILE A 278 24.51 2.51 8.68
CA ILE A 278 24.84 2.62 7.26
C ILE A 278 23.66 2.39 6.33
N ALA A 279 22.61 1.75 6.83
CA ALA A 279 21.34 1.58 6.13
C ALA A 279 20.20 1.41 7.13
N ALA A 280 18.98 1.74 6.70
CA ALA A 280 17.80 1.51 7.49
C ALA A 280 16.59 1.17 6.60
N ALA A 281 15.74 0.28 7.07
CA ALA A 281 14.47 -0.07 6.45
C ALA A 281 13.35 0.07 7.48
N LEU A 282 12.30 0.80 7.11
CA LEU A 282 11.11 0.96 7.94
C LEU A 282 10.03 -0.02 7.49
N PHE A 283 9.50 -0.72 8.45
CA PHE A 283 8.44 -1.69 8.29
C PHE A 283 7.21 -1.27 9.09
N PHE A 284 6.07 -1.65 8.57
CA PHE A 284 4.81 -1.65 9.30
C PHE A 284 4.41 -3.10 9.59
N LYS A 285 3.55 -3.29 10.57
CA LYS A 285 2.99 -4.60 10.91
C LYS A 285 1.55 -4.48 11.39
N ASN A 286 0.82 -5.57 11.24
CA ASN A 286 -0.45 -5.79 11.89
C ASN A 286 -0.44 -7.13 12.63
N SER A 287 -1.61 -7.63 13.02
CA SER A 287 -1.75 -8.91 13.72
C SER A 287 -1.20 -10.12 12.95
N GLU A 288 -1.11 -10.05 11.63
CA GLU A 288 -0.76 -11.19 10.78
C GLU A 288 0.38 -10.93 9.79
N LYS A 289 0.67 -9.67 9.47
CA LYS A 289 1.55 -9.30 8.35
C LYS A 289 2.62 -8.29 8.74
N ALA A 290 3.80 -8.42 8.13
CA ALA A 290 4.76 -7.33 8.01
C ALA A 290 4.67 -6.68 6.62
N PHE A 291 4.94 -5.37 6.57
CA PHE A 291 4.94 -4.57 5.36
C PHE A 291 6.25 -3.79 5.26
N GLY A 292 7.15 -4.19 4.37
CA GLY A 292 8.36 -3.42 4.08
C GLY A 292 8.04 -2.28 3.14
N ARG A 293 8.27 -1.03 3.56
CA ARG A 293 7.81 0.11 2.77
C ARG A 293 8.90 1.07 2.35
N TYR A 294 9.74 1.48 3.26
CA TYR A 294 10.73 2.52 2.97
C TYR A 294 12.12 2.05 3.38
N TRP A 295 13.10 2.37 2.55
CA TRP A 295 14.47 1.95 2.75
C TRP A 295 15.43 2.99 2.19
N GLY A 296 16.63 3.03 2.75
CA GLY A 296 17.75 3.73 2.18
C GLY A 296 19.07 3.37 2.86
N SER A 297 20.16 3.81 2.25
CA SER A 297 21.52 3.54 2.73
C SER A 297 22.48 4.68 2.41
N ALA A 298 23.51 4.82 3.26
CA ALA A 298 24.60 5.76 3.03
C ALA A 298 25.51 5.35 1.86
N ARG A 299 25.54 4.06 1.54
CA ARG A 299 26.41 3.48 0.50
C ARG A 299 25.73 2.27 -0.13
N ASP A 300 25.95 2.07 -1.42
CA ASP A 300 25.51 0.86 -2.12
C ASP A 300 26.53 -0.26 -1.88
N TYR A 301 26.20 -1.15 -0.93
CA TYR A 301 26.92 -2.41 -0.73
C TYR A 301 26.15 -3.55 -1.38
N GLN A 302 26.86 -4.40 -2.13
CA GLN A 302 26.26 -5.58 -2.74
C GLN A 302 25.54 -6.42 -1.69
N PHE A 303 24.26 -6.72 -1.92
CA PHE A 303 23.34 -7.49 -1.06
C PHE A 303 22.84 -6.79 0.22
N LEU A 304 23.32 -5.60 0.57
CA LEU A 304 22.86 -4.90 1.77
C LEU A 304 21.34 -4.68 1.76
N HIS A 305 20.80 -4.26 0.61
CA HIS A 305 19.35 -4.13 0.43
C HIS A 305 18.62 -5.45 0.68
N PHE A 306 19.11 -6.58 0.16
CA PHE A 306 18.45 -7.87 0.33
C PHE A 306 18.50 -8.35 1.78
N GLU A 307 19.63 -8.15 2.45
CA GLU A 307 19.74 -8.51 3.86
C GLU A 307 18.80 -7.66 4.70
N THR A 308 18.88 -6.31 4.58
CA THR A 308 18.11 -5.39 5.42
C THR A 308 16.61 -5.47 5.15
N CYS A 309 16.20 -5.51 3.87
CA CYS A 309 14.78 -5.40 3.50
C CYS A 309 14.07 -6.75 3.39
N TYR A 310 14.77 -7.86 3.12
CA TYR A 310 14.11 -9.15 2.92
C TYR A 310 14.48 -10.18 3.97
N TYR A 311 15.75 -10.52 4.14
CA TYR A 311 16.12 -11.61 5.04
C TYR A 311 15.84 -11.28 6.50
N GLN A 312 16.17 -10.08 6.94
CA GLN A 312 15.85 -9.61 8.29
C GLN A 312 14.33 -9.49 8.50
N GLY A 313 13.57 -9.04 7.49
CA GLY A 313 12.11 -8.99 7.52
C GLY A 313 11.47 -10.38 7.62
N GLN A 314 12.01 -11.38 6.90
CA GLN A 314 11.56 -12.78 6.98
C GLN A 314 11.88 -13.39 8.36
N GLU A 315 13.08 -13.13 8.91
CA GLU A 315 13.46 -13.56 10.26
C GLU A 315 12.53 -12.93 11.32
N TYR A 316 12.21 -11.63 11.16
CA TYR A 316 11.25 -10.95 12.02
C TYR A 316 9.87 -11.63 11.98
N CYS A 317 9.36 -11.93 10.79
CA CYS A 317 8.07 -12.61 10.63
C CYS A 317 8.07 -14.01 11.28
N ILE A 318 9.15 -14.76 11.15
CA ILE A 318 9.30 -16.08 11.80
C ILE A 318 9.29 -15.92 13.32
N ALA A 319 10.12 -15.03 13.85
CA ALA A 319 10.25 -14.81 15.30
C ALA A 319 8.93 -14.35 15.96
N HIS A 320 8.14 -13.52 15.25
CA HIS A 320 6.87 -12.97 15.74
C HIS A 320 5.64 -13.74 15.25
N LYS A 321 5.84 -14.88 14.55
CA LYS A 321 4.77 -15.74 14.01
C LYS A 321 3.79 -15.00 13.10
N LEU A 322 4.26 -13.96 12.39
CA LEU A 322 3.46 -13.30 11.38
C LEU A 322 3.30 -14.24 10.18
N LYS A 323 2.09 -14.28 9.62
CA LYS A 323 1.73 -15.22 8.54
C LYS A 323 2.32 -14.86 7.19
N SER A 324 2.55 -13.56 6.94
CA SER A 324 3.05 -13.11 5.63
C SER A 324 3.85 -11.81 5.71
N PHE A 325 4.62 -11.60 4.65
CA PHE A 325 5.42 -10.39 4.46
C PHE A 325 5.17 -9.80 3.07
N ASP A 326 4.62 -8.60 3.04
CA ASP A 326 4.45 -7.76 1.86
C ASP A 326 5.64 -6.80 1.76
N SER A 327 6.49 -7.00 0.78
CA SER A 327 7.71 -6.20 0.56
C SER A 327 7.56 -5.12 -0.51
N GLY A 328 6.33 -4.70 -0.83
CA GLY A 328 6.02 -3.62 -1.80
C GLY A 328 5.83 -4.10 -3.24
N ALA A 329 5.54 -3.16 -4.15
CA ALA A 329 4.96 -3.43 -5.46
C ALA A 329 5.84 -4.20 -6.45
N GLN A 330 7.13 -3.91 -6.55
CA GLN A 330 7.98 -4.37 -7.67
C GLN A 330 9.11 -5.28 -7.22
N GLY A 331 9.68 -6.04 -8.17
CA GLY A 331 10.93 -6.72 -8.01
C GLY A 331 10.89 -8.24 -8.17
N GLU A 332 11.09 -8.75 -9.40
CA GLU A 332 11.20 -10.18 -9.71
C GLU A 332 12.35 -10.88 -8.95
N HIS A 333 13.38 -10.11 -8.53
CA HIS A 333 14.44 -10.62 -7.67
C HIS A 333 13.91 -11.18 -6.33
N LYS A 334 12.69 -10.82 -5.91
CA LYS A 334 12.00 -11.36 -4.74
C LYS A 334 11.66 -12.84 -4.91
N ILE A 335 11.32 -13.29 -6.13
CA ILE A 335 10.99 -14.69 -6.44
C ILE A 335 12.11 -15.62 -5.96
N GLN A 336 13.37 -15.24 -6.24
CA GLN A 336 14.53 -16.04 -5.87
C GLN A 336 14.73 -16.19 -4.35
N ARG A 337 14.01 -15.38 -3.55
CA ARG A 337 14.04 -15.32 -2.08
C ARG A 337 12.78 -15.87 -1.43
N GLY A 338 11.97 -16.60 -2.24
CA GLY A 338 10.78 -17.28 -1.76
C GLY A 338 9.52 -16.41 -1.66
N PHE A 339 9.53 -15.22 -2.25
CA PHE A 339 8.30 -14.44 -2.39
C PHE A 339 7.48 -14.99 -3.55
N GLU A 340 6.22 -15.24 -3.30
CA GLU A 340 5.29 -15.86 -4.22
C GLU A 340 4.42 -14.83 -4.92
N PRO A 341 4.08 -15.02 -6.21
CA PRO A 341 3.23 -14.09 -6.93
C PRO A 341 1.79 -14.17 -6.40
N ILE A 342 1.22 -13.01 -6.08
CA ILE A 342 -0.18 -12.87 -5.71
C ILE A 342 -0.90 -11.93 -6.68
N THR A 343 -2.20 -12.12 -6.84
CA THR A 343 -3.04 -11.19 -7.58
C THR A 343 -3.36 -9.98 -6.71
N THR A 344 -3.23 -8.79 -7.27
CA THR A 344 -3.76 -7.55 -6.72
C THR A 344 -4.83 -6.99 -7.65
N TYR A 345 -5.72 -6.19 -7.10
CA TYR A 345 -6.88 -5.67 -7.81
C TYR A 345 -6.89 -4.16 -7.82
N SER A 346 -7.52 -3.59 -8.82
CA SER A 346 -7.96 -2.20 -8.84
C SER A 346 -9.23 -2.09 -9.67
N ASN A 347 -10.09 -1.12 -9.32
CA ASN A 347 -11.33 -0.88 -10.06
C ASN A 347 -11.30 0.53 -10.63
N HIS A 348 -11.87 0.69 -11.82
CA HIS A 348 -11.75 1.92 -12.61
C HIS A 348 -13.08 2.28 -13.25
N TRP A 349 -13.61 3.43 -12.88
CA TRP A 349 -14.70 4.07 -13.59
C TRP A 349 -14.16 5.27 -14.38
N ILE A 350 -14.60 5.43 -15.63
CA ILE A 350 -14.16 6.47 -16.56
C ILE A 350 -15.39 7.24 -17.01
N ALA A 351 -15.40 8.57 -16.84
CA ALA A 351 -16.53 9.42 -17.13
C ALA A 351 -16.84 9.50 -18.64
N ASN A 352 -15.81 9.57 -19.48
CA ASN A 352 -16.00 9.62 -20.94
C ASN A 352 -16.29 8.22 -21.48
N ALA A 353 -17.49 8.03 -22.04
CA ALA A 353 -17.97 6.72 -22.52
C ALA A 353 -17.06 6.08 -23.61
N GLY A 354 -16.48 6.90 -24.51
CA GLY A 354 -15.56 6.40 -25.55
C GLY A 354 -14.27 5.87 -24.97
N PHE A 355 -13.69 6.57 -23.98
CA PHE A 355 -12.51 6.10 -23.25
C PHE A 355 -12.83 4.93 -22.33
N ALA A 356 -14.02 4.93 -21.69
CA ALA A 356 -14.46 3.81 -20.87
C ALA A 356 -14.45 2.50 -21.64
N GLN A 357 -15.03 2.50 -22.87
CA GLN A 357 -15.03 1.31 -23.73
C GLN A 357 -13.62 0.92 -24.18
N ALA A 358 -12.78 1.88 -24.56
CA ALA A 358 -11.40 1.61 -24.99
C ALA A 358 -10.56 1.02 -23.85
N ILE A 359 -10.69 1.57 -22.64
CA ILE A 359 -9.99 1.08 -21.46
C ILE A 359 -10.52 -0.31 -21.06
N HIS A 360 -11.82 -0.54 -21.13
CA HIS A 360 -12.40 -1.85 -20.84
C HIS A 360 -11.83 -2.94 -21.78
N ASN A 361 -11.82 -2.68 -23.09
CA ASN A 361 -11.23 -3.60 -24.06
C ASN A 361 -9.74 -3.86 -23.76
N PHE A 362 -8.97 -2.81 -23.42
CA PHE A 362 -7.57 -2.96 -23.03
C PHE A 362 -7.40 -3.85 -21.78
N LEU A 363 -8.25 -3.70 -20.76
CA LEU A 363 -8.21 -4.49 -19.53
C LEU A 363 -8.55 -5.97 -19.81
N ASP A 364 -9.49 -6.24 -20.71
CA ASP A 364 -9.82 -7.60 -21.13
C ASP A 364 -8.64 -8.27 -21.86
N GLU A 365 -7.90 -7.53 -22.67
CA GLU A 365 -6.69 -8.01 -23.32
C GLU A 365 -5.50 -8.18 -22.34
N GLU A 366 -5.37 -7.29 -21.34
CA GLU A 366 -4.29 -7.31 -20.35
C GLU A 366 -4.41 -8.51 -19.39
N LYS A 367 -5.62 -8.85 -18.97
CA LYS A 367 -5.91 -9.87 -17.95
C LYS A 367 -5.25 -11.24 -18.23
N PRO A 368 -5.38 -11.85 -19.44
CA PRO A 368 -4.70 -13.12 -19.74
C PRO A 368 -3.16 -13.01 -19.69
N HIS A 369 -2.60 -11.84 -20.01
CA HIS A 369 -1.16 -11.62 -19.92
C HIS A 369 -0.67 -11.59 -18.47
N ILE A 370 -1.42 -10.97 -17.56
CA ILE A 370 -1.12 -10.95 -16.13
C ILE A 370 -1.22 -12.36 -15.53
N GLU A 371 -2.23 -13.14 -15.91
CA GLU A 371 -2.39 -14.54 -15.47
C GLU A 371 -1.18 -15.39 -15.90
N ARG A 372 -0.80 -15.31 -17.17
CA ARG A 372 0.40 -16.00 -17.69
C ARG A 372 1.68 -15.57 -16.99
N TYR A 373 1.88 -14.27 -16.79
CA TYR A 373 3.01 -13.75 -16.05
C TYR A 373 3.09 -14.32 -14.64
N LYS A 374 1.96 -14.43 -13.94
CA LYS A 374 1.89 -15.07 -12.61
C LYS A 374 2.30 -16.54 -12.64
N GLU A 375 1.80 -17.30 -13.61
CA GLU A 375 2.16 -18.71 -13.78
C GLU A 375 3.67 -18.88 -14.07
N GLU A 376 4.21 -18.06 -14.96
CA GLU A 376 5.65 -18.03 -15.24
C GLU A 376 6.46 -17.69 -13.99
N ALA A 377 6.07 -16.65 -13.25
CA ALA A 377 6.72 -16.25 -12.00
C ALA A 377 6.63 -17.38 -10.95
N ALA A 378 5.49 -18.04 -10.82
CA ALA A 378 5.32 -19.19 -9.92
C ALA A 378 6.24 -20.37 -10.31
N SER A 379 6.46 -20.60 -11.60
CA SER A 379 7.37 -21.66 -12.09
C SER A 379 8.83 -21.41 -11.71
N LEU A 380 9.20 -20.15 -11.42
CA LEU A 380 10.57 -19.73 -11.06
C LEU A 380 10.82 -19.74 -9.54
N LEU A 381 9.83 -20.11 -8.74
CA LEU A 381 9.95 -20.18 -7.29
C LEU A 381 11.10 -21.12 -6.87
N PRO A 382 11.82 -20.77 -5.81
CA PRO A 382 13.03 -21.48 -5.41
C PRO A 382 12.77 -22.77 -4.62
N PHE A 383 11.52 -23.11 -4.36
CA PHE A 383 11.14 -24.25 -3.53
C PHE A 383 11.55 -25.59 -4.16
N ARG A 384 11.74 -26.61 -3.33
CA ARG A 384 11.93 -27.98 -3.82
C ARG A 384 10.63 -28.44 -4.49
N LYS A 385 10.76 -29.08 -5.64
CA LYS A 385 9.63 -29.84 -6.20
C LYS A 385 9.45 -31.07 -5.32
N GLU A 386 8.22 -31.27 -4.85
CA GLU A 386 7.87 -32.54 -4.25
C GLU A 386 8.09 -33.63 -5.28
N SER A 387 8.90 -34.65 -4.88
CA SER A 387 9.27 -35.79 -5.72
C SER A 387 8.12 -36.77 -5.82
#